data_08de3a2bea25aa82fd765456dd6fc6e8
#
_entry.id   08de3a2bea25aa82fd765456dd6fc6e8
#
_cell.length_a   1.000
_cell.length_b   1.000
_cell.length_c   1.000
_cell.angle_alpha   90.00
_cell.angle_beta   90.00
_cell.angle_gamma   90.00
#
_symmetry.space_group_name_H-M   'P 1'
#
loop_
_entity.id
_entity.type
_entity.pdbx_description
1 polymer ?
#
loop_
_entity_poly.entity_id
_entity_poly.type
_entity_poly.pdbx_seq_one_letter_code
_entity_poly.pdbx_strand_id
1 'polypeptide(L)' 'MNKIYSVLRIDDWDKAQSVYEGRIRDCKKSLKTIAEEYKKRGWRTKLYDYTLIIKPDSSNEKKYIYLIHEPE' A
#
# COMPACT_ATOMS: atom_id res chain seq x y z
N MET A 1 10.71 22.33 5.78
CA MET A 1 9.76 22.24 4.68
C MET A 1 9.14 20.86 4.64
N ASN A 2 7.82 20.79 4.57
CA ASN A 2 7.12 19.52 4.62
C ASN A 2 6.91 18.97 3.21
N LYS A 3 7.44 17.79 2.95
CA LYS A 3 7.17 17.10 1.70
C LYS A 3 5.88 16.33 1.79
N ILE A 4 5.14 16.31 0.72
CA ILE A 4 3.92 15.51 0.62
C ILE A 4 4.25 14.25 -0.18
N TYR A 5 4.02 13.12 0.43
CA TYR A 5 4.23 11.82 -0.19
C TYR A 5 2.89 11.24 -0.61
N SER A 6 2.93 10.31 -1.53
CA SER A 6 1.71 9.64 -2.01
C SER A 6 1.79 8.16 -1.72
N VAL A 7 0.69 7.57 -1.29
CA VAL A 7 0.57 6.12 -1.23
C VAL A 7 -0.08 5.68 -2.54
N LEU A 8 0.65 4.91 -3.31
CA LEU A 8 0.18 4.41 -4.60
C LEU A 8 -0.21 2.95 -4.49
N ARG A 9 -1.33 2.60 -5.08
CA ARG A 9 -1.75 1.22 -5.22
C ARG A 9 -1.45 0.77 -6.65
N ILE A 10 -0.71 -0.31 -6.78
CA ILE A 10 -0.37 -0.88 -8.08
C ILE A 10 -1.06 -2.23 -8.19
N ASP A 11 -1.82 -2.42 -9.25
CA ASP A 11 -2.52 -3.68 -9.50
C ASP A 11 -1.74 -4.56 -10.49
N ASP A 12 -2.34 -5.68 -10.90
CA ASP A 12 -1.71 -6.63 -11.83
C ASP A 12 -1.46 -6.05 -13.21
N TRP A 13 -2.12 -4.97 -13.53
CA TRP A 13 -1.98 -4.32 -14.84
C TRP A 13 -0.95 -3.21 -14.82
N ASP A 14 -0.17 -3.13 -13.75
CA ASP A 14 0.84 -2.11 -13.53
C ASP A 14 0.27 -0.68 -13.52
N LYS A 15 -0.99 -0.57 -13.21
CA LYS A 15 -1.62 0.75 -13.08
C LYS A 15 -1.45 1.25 -11.66
N ALA A 16 -0.91 2.45 -11.54
CA ALA A 16 -0.72 3.08 -10.25
C ALA A 16 -1.83 4.08 -9.99
N GLN A 17 -2.39 4.04 -8.79
CA GLN A 17 -3.44 4.96 -8.38
C GLN A 17 -3.10 5.52 -7.01
N SER A 18 -3.14 6.84 -6.87
CA SER A 18 -2.92 7.46 -5.57
C SER A 18 -4.15 7.24 -4.69
N VAL A 19 -3.93 6.67 -3.51
CA VAL A 19 -5.02 6.40 -2.58
C VAL A 19 -4.93 7.26 -1.32
N TYR A 20 -3.80 7.92 -1.11
CA TYR A 20 -3.61 8.80 0.04
C TYR A 20 -2.43 9.71 -0.23
N GLU A 21 -2.51 10.94 0.25
CA GLU A 21 -1.41 11.88 0.16
C GLU A 21 -1.23 12.55 1.52
N GLY A 22 0.01 12.73 1.94
CA GLY A 22 0.32 13.33 3.22
C GLY A 22 1.78 13.24 3.54
N ARG A 23 2.12 13.52 4.78
CA ARG A 23 3.49 13.43 5.25
C ARG A 23 3.92 11.98 5.33
N ILE A 24 5.24 11.74 5.32
CA ILE A 24 5.78 10.38 5.35
C ILE A 24 5.24 9.57 6.54
N ARG A 25 5.14 10.19 7.70
CA ARG A 25 4.62 9.53 8.89
C ARG A 25 3.19 9.04 8.68
N ASP A 26 2.37 9.89 8.08
CA ASP A 26 0.96 9.57 7.85
C ASP A 26 0.82 8.52 6.74
N CYS A 27 1.69 8.56 5.75
CA CYS A 27 1.70 7.54 4.70
C CYS A 27 2.05 6.17 5.28
N LYS A 28 3.06 6.10 6.17
CA LYS A 28 3.41 4.86 6.83
C LYS A 28 2.26 4.33 7.68
N LYS A 29 1.59 5.22 8.39
CA LYS A 29 0.44 4.86 9.20
C LYS A 29 -0.69 4.34 8.31
N SER A 30 -0.88 4.96 7.15
CA SER A 30 -1.87 4.54 6.20
C SER A 30 -1.60 3.11 5.69
N LEU A 31 -0.34 2.80 5.37
CA LEU A 31 0.03 1.44 4.97
C LEU A 31 -0.31 0.42 6.05
N LYS A 32 -0.03 0.76 7.30
CA LYS A 32 -0.31 -0.13 8.42
C LYS A 32 -1.82 -0.38 8.56
N THR A 33 -2.61 0.68 8.43
CA THR A 33 -4.06 0.57 8.52
C THR A 33 -4.61 -0.29 7.40
N ILE A 34 -4.11 -0.10 6.18
CA ILE A 34 -4.53 -0.90 5.04
C ILE A 34 -4.18 -2.37 5.27
N ALA A 35 -2.98 -2.64 5.78
CA ALA A 35 -2.55 -4.01 6.06
C ALA A 35 -3.48 -4.69 7.07
N GLU A 36 -3.84 -3.98 8.14
CA GLU A 36 -4.73 -4.53 9.16
C GLU A 36 -6.11 -4.84 8.61
N GLU A 37 -6.62 -3.99 7.73
CA GLU A 37 -7.92 -4.21 7.12
C GLU A 37 -7.94 -5.46 6.25
N TYR A 38 -6.88 -5.66 5.46
CA TYR A 38 -6.81 -6.85 4.60
C TYR A 38 -6.58 -8.11 5.42
N LYS A 39 -5.83 -8.03 6.53
CA LYS A 39 -5.68 -9.17 7.42
C LYS A 39 -7.03 -9.63 7.97
N LYS A 40 -7.91 -8.70 8.29
CA LYS A 40 -9.25 -9.03 8.78
C LYS A 40 -10.06 -9.79 7.74
N ARG A 41 -9.74 -9.60 6.46
CA ARG A 41 -10.42 -10.28 5.36
C ARG A 41 -9.76 -11.62 5.02
N GLY A 42 -8.71 -12.00 5.76
CA GLY A 42 -8.01 -13.26 5.49
C GLY A 42 -6.95 -13.16 4.41
N TRP A 43 -6.59 -11.97 3.99
CA TRP A 43 -5.56 -11.79 2.97
C TRP A 43 -4.17 -11.86 3.60
N ARG A 44 -3.21 -12.37 2.83
CA ARG A 44 -1.82 -12.37 3.26
C ARG A 44 -1.22 -10.99 3.04
N THR A 45 -0.51 -10.48 4.03
CA THR A 45 0.10 -9.16 3.95
C THR A 45 1.56 -9.22 4.35
N LYS A 46 2.38 -8.45 3.66
CA LYS A 46 3.77 -8.22 4.04
C LYS A 46 4.00 -6.72 4.06
N LEU A 47 4.31 -6.19 5.23
CA LEU A 47 4.51 -4.77 5.41
C LEU A 47 5.99 -4.47 5.60
N TYR A 48 6.50 -3.60 4.75
CA TYR A 48 7.86 -3.07 4.83
C TYR A 48 7.79 -1.58 5.18
N ASP A 49 8.93 -0.93 5.32
CA ASP A 49 8.95 0.49 5.69
C ASP A 49 8.18 1.38 4.73
N TYR A 50 8.31 1.11 3.43
CA TYR A 50 7.69 1.95 2.42
C TYR A 50 6.81 1.19 1.45
N THR A 51 6.56 -0.07 1.71
CA THR A 51 5.86 -0.94 0.78
C THR A 51 4.97 -1.93 1.51
N LEU A 52 3.80 -2.18 0.97
CA LEU A 52 2.90 -3.20 1.49
C LEU A 52 2.49 -4.10 0.32
N ILE A 53 2.67 -5.40 0.49
CA ILE A 53 2.27 -6.38 -0.50
C ILE A 53 1.09 -7.17 0.05
N ILE A 54 0.03 -7.25 -0.72
CA ILE A 54 -1.20 -7.93 -0.32
C ILE A 54 -1.55 -8.99 -1.34
N LYS A 55 -1.77 -10.21 -0.86
CA LYS A 55 -2.22 -11.31 -1.70
C LYS A 55 -3.47 -11.94 -1.12
N PRO A 56 -4.49 -12.22 -1.95
CA PRO A 56 -5.62 -13.01 -1.47
C PRO A 56 -5.17 -14.41 -1.10
N ASP A 57 -5.98 -15.07 -0.31
CA ASP A 57 -5.64 -16.41 0.16
C ASP A 57 -5.76 -17.45 -0.95
N SER A 58 -6.52 -17.20 -1.99
CA SER A 58 -6.67 -18.13 -3.09
C SER A 58 -5.49 -18.03 -4.06
N SER A 59 -5.11 -19.19 -4.62
CA SER A 59 -3.81 -19.37 -5.24
C SER A 59 -3.58 -18.68 -6.57
N ASN A 60 -4.60 -18.33 -7.29
CA ASN A 60 -4.44 -17.75 -8.63
C ASN A 60 -4.91 -16.33 -8.72
N GLU A 61 -4.84 -15.61 -7.62
CA GLU A 61 -5.41 -14.30 -7.57
C GLU A 61 -4.41 -13.18 -7.73
N LYS A 62 -4.95 -12.04 -8.01
CA LYS A 62 -4.20 -10.81 -8.20
C LYS A 62 -3.58 -10.36 -6.89
N LYS A 63 -2.38 -9.85 -6.96
CA LYS A 63 -1.79 -9.21 -5.82
C LYS A 63 -1.85 -7.69 -6.01
N TYR A 64 -1.86 -6.98 -4.88
CA TYR A 64 -1.77 -5.53 -4.90
C TYR A 64 -0.52 -5.10 -4.17
N ILE A 65 0.12 -4.09 -4.67
CA ILE A 65 1.28 -3.50 -4.03
C ILE A 65 0.94 -2.04 -3.71
N TYR A 66 1.09 -1.69 -2.43
CA TYR A 66 0.99 -0.30 -2.01
C TYR A 66 2.38 0.19 -1.71
N LEU A 67 2.75 1.35 -2.20
CA LEU A 67 4.06 1.90 -1.92
C LEU A 67 3.96 3.40 -1.67
N ILE A 68 4.95 3.91 -0.95
CA ILE A 68 5.03 5.34 -0.68
C ILE A 68 5.93 5.95 -1.73
N HIS A 69 5.38 6.87 -2.51
CA HIS A 69 6.10 7.56 -3.57
C HIS A 69 6.57 8.91 -3.09
N GLU A 70 7.87 9.17 -3.23
CA GLU A 70 8.44 10.45 -2.88
C GLU A 70 8.16 11.45 -3.99
N PRO A 71 7.69 12.66 -3.65
CA PRO A 71 7.45 13.68 -4.67
C PRO A 71 8.77 14.17 -5.27
N GLU A 72 8.72 14.53 -6.50
CA GLU A 72 9.87 15.11 -7.19
C GLU A 72 10.10 16.56 -6.81
#